data_5be8c945871ee4ebc33492376e0099c2
#
_entry.id   5be8c945871ee4ebc33492376e0099c2
#
_cell.length_a   1.000
_cell.length_b   1.000
_cell.length_c   1.000
_cell.angle_alpha   90.00
_cell.angle_beta   90.00
_cell.angle_gamma   90.00
#
_symmetry.space_group_name_H-M   'P 1'
#
loop_
_entity.id
_entity.type
_entity.pdbx_description
1 polymer ?
#
loop_
_entity_poly.entity_id
_entity_poly.type
_entity_poly.pdbx_seq_one_letter_code
_entity_poly.pdbx_strand_id
1 'polypeptide(L)'
;LVLDKNGQKMSKRLGNAIDPFQTISDFGPDATRWYMISNSNPWDNLKFDLVGVDEVKRKFFGTLYNTYSFFALYANIDGFKYDEKEIEFDQRPELDRWILSELNSLIINVDEYYNDYEPTKAARAINSFVIDNLSNWYVRLSRRRFWKGDYEKDKISAFQTLFDVLINIAKLSAPISPFFMDRLFIDLSKNLN
;
A
#
# COMPACT_ATOMS: atom_id res chain seq x y z
N LEU A 1 -23.13 -10.62 6.06
CA LEU A 1 -22.94 -11.57 7.15
C LEU A 1 -21.53 -12.19 7.04
N VAL A 2 -20.81 -12.33 8.18
CA VAL A 2 -19.54 -13.04 8.23
C VAL A 2 -19.79 -14.54 8.42
N LEU A 3 -19.30 -15.31 7.47
CA LEU A 3 -19.40 -16.77 7.44
C LEU A 3 -18.01 -17.39 7.65
N ASP A 4 -17.96 -18.67 8.01
CA ASP A 4 -16.69 -19.40 8.01
C ASP A 4 -16.17 -19.65 6.58
N LYS A 5 -14.98 -20.19 6.44
CA LYS A 5 -14.35 -20.48 5.15
C LYS A 5 -15.18 -21.38 4.23
N ASN A 6 -16.06 -22.20 4.80
CA ASN A 6 -16.96 -23.09 4.07
C ASN A 6 -18.30 -22.44 3.71
N GLY A 7 -18.53 -21.19 4.13
CA GLY A 7 -19.78 -20.47 3.89
C GLY A 7 -20.88 -20.79 4.90
N GLN A 8 -20.54 -21.39 6.05
CA GLN A 8 -21.49 -21.65 7.12
C GLN A 8 -21.50 -20.52 8.14
N LYS A 9 -22.66 -20.30 8.78
CA LYS A 9 -22.81 -19.33 9.86
C LYS A 9 -21.89 -19.70 11.02
N MET A 10 -21.05 -18.77 11.46
CA MET A 10 -20.19 -18.97 12.62
C MET A 10 -21.02 -19.12 13.90
N SER A 11 -20.67 -20.10 14.72
CA SER A 11 -21.32 -20.36 15.99
C SER A 11 -20.34 -21.02 16.97
N LYS A 12 -20.32 -20.54 18.22
CA LYS A 12 -19.52 -21.16 19.29
C LYS A 12 -19.89 -22.63 19.49
N ARG A 13 -21.18 -22.98 19.32
CA ARG A 13 -21.68 -24.35 19.47
C ARG A 13 -21.10 -25.29 18.39
N LEU A 14 -20.86 -24.79 17.18
CA LEU A 14 -20.32 -25.57 16.06
C LEU A 14 -18.78 -25.57 16.06
N GLY A 15 -18.14 -24.83 16.96
CA GLY A 15 -16.68 -24.73 17.03
C GLY A 15 -16.02 -24.05 15.82
N ASN A 16 -16.80 -23.40 14.95
CA ASN A 16 -16.32 -22.71 13.76
C ASN A 16 -16.26 -21.18 13.90
N ALA A 17 -16.47 -20.67 15.12
CA ALA A 17 -16.33 -19.25 15.42
C ALA A 17 -14.85 -18.90 15.57
N ILE A 18 -14.41 -17.87 14.85
CA ILE A 18 -13.06 -17.32 14.94
C ILE A 18 -13.06 -16.22 16.00
N ASP A 19 -12.09 -16.25 16.91
CA ASP A 19 -11.89 -15.21 17.91
C ASP A 19 -11.27 -13.96 17.26
N PRO A 20 -11.97 -12.81 17.26
CA PRO A 20 -11.48 -11.61 16.64
C PRO A 20 -10.26 -11.02 17.36
N PHE A 21 -10.17 -11.17 18.69
CA PHE A 21 -9.04 -10.66 19.46
C PHE A 21 -7.77 -11.46 19.19
N GLN A 22 -7.89 -12.79 19.09
CA GLN A 22 -6.77 -13.64 18.68
C GLN A 22 -6.33 -13.32 17.25
N THR A 23 -7.29 -13.13 16.32
CA THR A 23 -6.98 -12.75 14.94
C THR A 23 -6.22 -11.43 14.86
N ILE A 24 -6.66 -10.43 15.61
CA ILE A 24 -5.98 -9.12 15.67
C ILE A 24 -4.59 -9.24 16.30
N SER A 25 -4.44 -10.09 17.32
CA SER A 25 -3.13 -10.35 17.95
C SER A 25 -2.14 -11.00 16.98
N ASP A 26 -2.59 -11.97 16.17
CA ASP A 26 -1.72 -12.76 15.29
C ASP A 26 -1.38 -12.03 13.97
N PHE A 27 -2.34 -11.33 13.40
CA PHE A 27 -2.22 -10.73 12.07
C PHE A 27 -2.16 -9.20 12.07
N GLY A 28 -2.58 -8.57 13.14
CA GLY A 28 -2.75 -7.13 13.25
C GLY A 28 -4.14 -6.65 12.78
N PRO A 29 -4.58 -5.48 13.27
CA PRO A 29 -5.90 -4.94 12.94
C PRO A 29 -6.00 -4.57 11.46
N ASP A 30 -4.97 -4.00 10.87
CA ASP A 30 -5.00 -3.49 9.50
C ASP A 30 -5.09 -4.62 8.45
N ALA A 31 -4.36 -5.72 8.64
CA ALA A 31 -4.46 -6.86 7.73
C ALA A 31 -5.86 -7.49 7.80
N THR A 32 -6.44 -7.57 9.00
CA THR A 32 -7.80 -8.07 9.21
C THR A 32 -8.83 -7.18 8.52
N ARG A 33 -8.75 -5.84 8.74
CA ARG A 33 -9.64 -4.85 8.10
C ARG A 33 -9.52 -4.88 6.59
N TRP A 34 -8.28 -4.88 6.07
CA TRP A 34 -8.02 -4.93 4.63
C TRP A 34 -8.60 -6.19 3.99
N TYR A 35 -8.37 -7.35 4.60
CA TYR A 35 -8.95 -8.61 4.13
C TYR A 35 -10.47 -8.54 4.06
N MET A 36 -11.13 -8.09 5.13
CA MET A 36 -12.59 -8.03 5.19
C MET A 36 -13.18 -7.13 4.10
N ILE A 37 -12.54 -6.00 3.82
CA ILE A 37 -13.02 -5.03 2.82
C ILE A 37 -12.68 -5.46 1.40
N SER A 38 -11.48 -5.98 1.15
CA SER A 38 -11.04 -6.35 -0.19
C SER A 38 -11.61 -7.69 -0.68
N ASN A 39 -11.96 -8.60 0.24
CA ASN A 39 -12.40 -9.95 -0.09
C ASN A 39 -13.85 -10.00 -0.59
N SER A 40 -14.75 -9.18 -0.03
CA SER A 40 -16.16 -9.19 -0.36
C SER A 40 -16.76 -7.79 -0.33
N ASN A 41 -17.73 -7.52 -1.20
CA ASN A 41 -18.45 -6.25 -1.15
C ASN A 41 -19.23 -6.12 0.18
N PRO A 42 -19.49 -4.88 0.66
CA PRO A 42 -20.18 -4.67 1.95
C PRO A 42 -21.58 -5.30 2.07
N TRP A 43 -22.28 -5.44 0.94
CA TRP A 43 -23.63 -6.04 0.88
C TRP A 43 -23.62 -7.57 0.70
N ASP A 44 -22.46 -8.17 0.42
CA ASP A 44 -22.31 -9.62 0.23
C ASP A 44 -21.96 -10.32 1.54
N ASN A 45 -22.13 -11.64 1.55
CA ASN A 45 -21.66 -12.47 2.63
C ASN A 45 -20.13 -12.66 2.52
N LEU A 46 -19.43 -12.30 3.59
CA LEU A 46 -17.98 -12.47 3.68
C LEU A 46 -17.67 -13.91 4.18
N LYS A 47 -16.95 -14.69 3.40
CA LYS A 47 -16.32 -15.92 3.88
C LYS A 47 -14.99 -15.55 4.53
N PHE A 48 -14.90 -15.73 5.84
CA PHE A 48 -13.71 -15.38 6.59
C PHE A 48 -12.74 -16.56 6.70
N ASP A 49 -11.52 -16.36 6.22
CA ASP A 49 -10.44 -17.36 6.27
C ASP A 49 -9.13 -16.69 6.77
N LEU A 50 -8.55 -17.27 7.82
CA LEU A 50 -7.28 -16.80 8.38
C LEU A 50 -6.12 -16.90 7.38
N VAL A 51 -6.17 -17.87 6.47
CA VAL A 51 -5.17 -17.99 5.39
C VAL A 51 -5.22 -16.76 4.48
N GLY A 52 -6.42 -16.26 4.17
CA GLY A 52 -6.58 -15.05 3.37
C GLY A 52 -6.09 -13.78 4.11
N VAL A 53 -6.29 -13.70 5.44
CA VAL A 53 -5.74 -12.60 6.25
C VAL A 53 -4.21 -12.62 6.23
N ASP A 54 -3.60 -13.82 6.39
CA ASP A 54 -2.15 -13.98 6.32
C ASP A 54 -1.60 -13.62 4.92
N GLU A 55 -2.33 -13.98 3.88
CA GLU A 55 -1.96 -13.62 2.50
C GLU A 55 -1.93 -12.11 2.30
N VAL A 56 -2.93 -11.38 2.78
CA VAL A 56 -2.96 -9.91 2.75
C VAL A 56 -1.78 -9.33 3.53
N LYS A 57 -1.52 -9.84 4.74
CA LYS A 57 -0.39 -9.42 5.57
C LYS A 57 0.94 -9.56 4.83
N ARG A 58 1.17 -10.68 4.16
CA ARG A 58 2.42 -10.96 3.45
C ARG A 58 2.51 -10.27 2.10
N LYS A 59 1.45 -10.37 1.27
CA LYS A 59 1.52 -9.89 -0.11
C LYS A 59 1.32 -8.39 -0.23
N PHE A 60 0.38 -7.80 0.50
CA PHE A 60 0.13 -6.37 0.42
C PHE A 60 1.01 -5.57 1.39
N PHE A 61 0.83 -5.77 2.69
CA PHE A 61 1.59 -5.01 3.70
C PHE A 61 3.08 -5.33 3.66
N GLY A 62 3.45 -6.61 3.47
CA GLY A 62 4.84 -7.02 3.33
C GLY A 62 5.52 -6.38 2.11
N THR A 63 4.82 -6.32 0.97
CA THR A 63 5.35 -5.68 -0.25
C THR A 63 5.51 -4.17 -0.06
N LEU A 64 4.51 -3.50 0.52
CA LEU A 64 4.57 -2.07 0.79
C LEU A 64 5.67 -1.74 1.81
N TYR A 65 5.79 -2.52 2.89
CA TYR A 65 6.85 -2.38 3.88
C TYR A 65 8.25 -2.55 3.27
N ASN A 66 8.43 -3.57 2.42
CA ASN A 66 9.71 -3.80 1.74
C ASN A 66 10.05 -2.65 0.77
N THR A 67 9.06 -2.11 0.08
CA THR A 67 9.24 -0.94 -0.80
C THR A 67 9.64 0.30 0.00
N TYR A 68 8.95 0.56 1.13
CA TYR A 68 9.33 1.64 2.04
C TYR A 68 10.73 1.43 2.64
N SER A 69 11.04 0.22 3.10
CA SER A 69 12.36 -0.10 3.67
C SER A 69 13.49 0.09 2.66
N PHE A 70 13.24 -0.28 1.41
CA PHE A 70 14.17 -0.01 0.31
C PHE A 70 14.38 1.50 0.10
N PHE A 71 13.30 2.27 0.03
CA PHE A 71 13.36 3.74 -0.06
C PHE A 71 14.16 4.33 1.11
N ALA A 72 13.76 4.00 2.35
CA ALA A 72 14.35 4.56 3.56
C ALA A 72 15.85 4.23 3.69
N LEU A 73 16.25 3.00 3.32
CA LEU A 73 17.65 2.59 3.35
C LEU A 73 18.52 3.52 2.48
N TYR A 74 18.15 3.70 1.23
CA TYR A 74 18.97 4.47 0.29
C TYR A 74 18.80 5.98 0.50
N ALA A 75 17.63 6.46 0.88
CA ALA A 75 17.41 7.85 1.25
C ALA A 75 18.30 8.26 2.43
N ASN A 76 18.46 7.41 3.43
CA ASN A 76 19.34 7.66 4.57
C ASN A 76 20.83 7.60 4.19
N ILE A 77 21.23 6.66 3.33
CA ILE A 77 22.62 6.54 2.86
C ILE A 77 23.04 7.78 2.05
N ASP A 78 22.19 8.22 1.13
CA ASP A 78 22.46 9.35 0.25
C ASP A 78 22.14 10.72 0.89
N GLY A 79 21.51 10.72 2.07
CA GLY A 79 21.11 11.96 2.77
C GLY A 79 19.97 12.70 2.07
N PHE A 80 19.11 11.99 1.34
CA PHE A 80 17.95 12.58 0.64
C PHE A 80 17.02 13.28 1.63
N LYS A 81 16.71 14.54 1.32
CA LYS A 81 15.69 15.34 1.99
C LYS A 81 14.74 15.88 0.93
N TYR A 82 13.45 15.90 1.24
CA TYR A 82 12.44 16.42 0.30
C TYR A 82 12.37 17.97 0.34
N ASP A 83 13.49 18.63 0.59
CA ASP A 83 13.69 20.08 0.53
C ASP A 83 14.44 20.53 -0.74
N GLU A 84 14.87 19.56 -1.54
CA GLU A 84 15.51 19.83 -2.82
C GLU A 84 14.50 20.34 -3.85
N LYS A 85 14.99 21.14 -4.81
CA LYS A 85 14.13 21.63 -5.88
C LYS A 85 13.44 20.45 -6.59
N GLU A 86 12.13 20.50 -6.62
CA GLU A 86 11.33 19.49 -7.32
C GLU A 86 11.72 19.46 -8.81
N ILE A 87 11.89 18.24 -9.32
CA ILE A 87 12.10 18.02 -10.75
C ILE A 87 10.73 17.99 -11.43
N GLU A 88 10.55 18.92 -12.38
CA GLU A 88 9.32 19.04 -13.15
C GLU A 88 8.98 17.72 -13.86
N PHE A 89 7.69 17.41 -13.99
CA PHE A 89 7.20 16.15 -14.51
C PHE A 89 7.78 15.79 -15.89
N ASP A 90 7.84 16.75 -16.81
CA ASP A 90 8.36 16.58 -18.17
C ASP A 90 9.87 16.37 -18.24
N GLN A 91 10.59 16.75 -17.18
CA GLN A 91 12.03 16.56 -17.04
C GLN A 91 12.40 15.24 -16.33
N ARG A 92 11.42 14.53 -15.78
CA ARG A 92 11.65 13.22 -15.16
C ARG A 92 11.84 12.15 -16.23
N PRO A 93 12.62 11.08 -15.96
CA PRO A 93 12.72 9.91 -16.83
C PRO A 93 11.36 9.30 -17.15
N GLU A 94 11.26 8.61 -18.27
CA GLU A 94 10.00 8.01 -18.75
C GLU A 94 9.36 7.07 -17.72
N LEU A 95 10.16 6.26 -17.02
CA LEU A 95 9.67 5.34 -16.00
C LEU A 95 9.07 6.07 -14.79
N ASP A 96 9.64 7.22 -14.39
CA ASP A 96 9.09 8.05 -13.31
C ASP A 96 7.79 8.70 -13.73
N ARG A 97 7.73 9.22 -14.96
CA ARG A 97 6.50 9.80 -15.52
C ARG A 97 5.39 8.76 -15.64
N TRP A 98 5.74 7.54 -16.03
CA TRP A 98 4.79 6.44 -16.13
C TRP A 98 4.16 6.11 -14.77
N ILE A 99 4.96 5.86 -13.73
CA ILE A 99 4.40 5.51 -12.41
C ILE A 99 3.58 6.64 -11.80
N LEU A 100 3.96 7.91 -12.03
CA LEU A 100 3.18 9.06 -11.59
C LEU A 100 1.86 9.19 -12.35
N SER A 101 1.82 8.86 -13.64
CA SER A 101 0.59 8.80 -14.43
C SER A 101 -0.35 7.70 -13.93
N GLU A 102 0.19 6.50 -13.64
CA GLU A 102 -0.56 5.40 -13.03
C GLU A 102 -1.09 5.78 -11.64
N LEU A 103 -0.28 6.47 -10.83
CA LEU A 103 -0.69 6.97 -9.53
C LEU A 103 -1.85 7.96 -9.64
N ASN A 104 -1.80 8.91 -10.57
CA ASN A 104 -2.87 9.86 -10.79
C ASN A 104 -4.17 9.17 -11.22
N SER A 105 -4.07 8.17 -12.09
CA SER A 105 -5.21 7.33 -12.48
C SER A 105 -5.80 6.58 -11.27
N LEU A 106 -4.92 6.05 -10.41
CA LEU A 106 -5.34 5.39 -9.17
C LEU A 106 -6.06 6.36 -8.23
N ILE A 107 -5.53 7.59 -8.04
CA ILE A 107 -6.13 8.61 -7.17
C ILE A 107 -7.56 8.92 -7.63
N ILE A 108 -7.75 9.17 -8.94
CA ILE A 108 -9.07 9.46 -9.50
C ILE A 108 -10.02 8.29 -9.26
N ASN A 109 -9.61 7.07 -9.61
CA ASN A 109 -10.45 5.89 -9.46
C ASN A 109 -10.82 5.62 -7.99
N VAL A 110 -9.86 5.75 -7.07
CA VAL A 110 -10.11 5.52 -5.63
C VAL A 110 -11.04 6.57 -5.05
N ASP A 111 -10.90 7.83 -5.46
CA ASP A 111 -11.81 8.91 -5.05
C ASP A 111 -13.24 8.62 -5.52
N GLU A 112 -13.41 8.25 -6.79
CA GLU A 112 -14.71 7.83 -7.33
C GLU A 112 -15.29 6.62 -6.56
N TYR A 113 -14.49 5.58 -6.31
CA TYR A 113 -14.96 4.40 -5.58
C TYR A 113 -15.38 4.71 -4.14
N TYR A 114 -14.67 5.60 -3.43
CA TYR A 114 -15.08 6.00 -2.09
C TYR A 114 -16.35 6.85 -2.12
N ASN A 115 -16.51 7.74 -3.08
CA ASN A 115 -17.72 8.55 -3.25
C ASN A 115 -18.95 7.67 -3.60
N ASP A 116 -18.75 6.59 -4.34
CA ASP A 116 -19.79 5.62 -4.72
C ASP A 116 -20.03 4.53 -3.66
N TYR A 117 -19.39 4.62 -2.50
CA TYR A 117 -19.48 3.58 -1.44
C TYR A 117 -19.01 2.20 -1.88
N GLU A 118 -17.99 2.13 -2.73
CA GLU A 118 -17.38 0.92 -3.28
C GLU A 118 -15.96 0.65 -2.68
N PRO A 119 -15.81 0.51 -1.35
CA PRO A 119 -14.51 0.39 -0.71
C PRO A 119 -13.74 -0.86 -1.14
N THR A 120 -14.45 -1.89 -1.58
CA THR A 120 -13.84 -3.13 -2.11
C THR A 120 -13.09 -2.85 -3.42
N LYS A 121 -13.66 -2.04 -4.31
CA LYS A 121 -13.00 -1.65 -5.55
C LYS A 121 -11.77 -0.79 -5.26
N ALA A 122 -11.89 0.17 -4.34
CA ALA A 122 -10.78 0.99 -3.89
C ALA A 122 -9.62 0.13 -3.34
N ALA A 123 -9.90 -0.78 -2.39
CA ALA A 123 -8.90 -1.67 -1.81
C ALA A 123 -8.20 -2.53 -2.87
N ARG A 124 -8.94 -3.09 -3.82
CA ARG A 124 -8.39 -3.94 -4.89
C ARG A 124 -7.53 -3.13 -5.87
N ALA A 125 -7.95 -1.94 -6.25
CA ALA A 125 -7.17 -1.05 -7.12
C ALA A 125 -5.83 -0.66 -6.47
N ILE A 126 -5.85 -0.27 -5.19
CA ILE A 126 -4.64 0.06 -4.43
C ILE A 126 -3.73 -1.19 -4.32
N ASN A 127 -4.29 -2.36 -4.02
CA ASN A 127 -3.53 -3.61 -3.91
C ASN A 127 -2.81 -3.97 -5.21
N SER A 128 -3.51 -3.92 -6.35
CA SER A 128 -2.92 -4.18 -7.67
C SER A 128 -1.82 -3.15 -7.99
N PHE A 129 -2.06 -1.87 -7.77
CA PHE A 129 -1.06 -0.83 -8.00
C PHE A 129 0.22 -1.08 -7.17
N VAL A 130 0.10 -1.38 -5.87
CA VAL A 130 1.25 -1.61 -4.99
C VAL A 130 2.05 -2.83 -5.42
N ILE A 131 1.38 -3.92 -5.77
CA ILE A 131 2.05 -5.18 -6.13
C ILE A 131 2.61 -5.10 -7.55
N ASP A 132 1.77 -4.77 -8.52
CA ASP A 132 2.11 -4.91 -9.93
C ASP A 132 2.87 -3.70 -10.45
N ASN A 133 2.31 -2.49 -10.32
CA ASN A 133 2.91 -1.28 -10.88
C ASN A 133 4.10 -0.80 -10.06
N LEU A 134 3.94 -0.68 -8.74
CA LEU A 134 4.98 -0.11 -7.89
C LEU A 134 6.12 -1.11 -7.64
N SER A 135 5.84 -2.26 -7.01
CA SER A 135 6.88 -3.19 -6.58
C SER A 135 7.48 -3.99 -7.73
N ASN A 136 6.61 -4.71 -8.49
CA ASN A 136 7.06 -5.64 -9.52
C ASN A 136 7.57 -4.95 -10.78
N TRP A 137 7.18 -3.70 -11.02
CA TRP A 137 7.60 -2.97 -12.20
C TRP A 137 8.52 -1.79 -11.84
N TYR A 138 8.00 -0.73 -11.25
CA TYR A 138 8.76 0.50 -10.99
C TYR A 138 10.01 0.26 -10.14
N VAL A 139 9.85 -0.25 -8.92
CA VAL A 139 10.97 -0.46 -7.98
C VAL A 139 11.97 -1.46 -8.57
N ARG A 140 11.48 -2.56 -9.16
CA ARG A 140 12.35 -3.57 -9.76
C ARG A 140 13.26 -3.01 -10.86
N LEU A 141 12.70 -2.17 -11.74
CA LEU A 141 13.46 -1.58 -12.87
C LEU A 141 14.34 -0.41 -12.42
N SER A 142 13.92 0.33 -11.38
CA SER A 142 14.63 1.51 -10.86
C SER A 142 15.73 1.19 -9.87
N ARG A 143 15.86 -0.05 -9.37
CA ARG A 143 16.79 -0.42 -8.27
C ARG A 143 18.20 0.13 -8.46
N ARG A 144 18.76 0.04 -9.66
CA ARG A 144 20.13 0.48 -9.95
C ARG A 144 20.31 1.97 -9.77
N ARG A 145 19.28 2.78 -9.97
CA ARG A 145 19.31 4.24 -9.80
C ARG A 145 19.50 4.65 -8.33
N PHE A 146 18.99 3.85 -7.36
CA PHE A 146 19.10 4.12 -5.93
C PHE A 146 20.47 3.75 -5.35
N TRP A 147 21.08 2.65 -5.78
CA TRP A 147 22.30 2.12 -5.18
C TRP A 147 23.57 2.36 -6.02
N LYS A 148 23.45 2.77 -7.27
CA LYS A 148 24.57 2.99 -8.17
C LYS A 148 24.59 4.43 -8.70
N GLY A 149 25.80 4.96 -8.86
CA GLY A 149 26.02 6.31 -9.40
C GLY A 149 26.04 7.39 -8.33
N ASP A 150 26.41 8.59 -8.76
CA ASP A 150 26.50 9.76 -7.91
C ASP A 150 25.10 10.32 -7.61
N TYR A 151 25.00 11.18 -6.59
CA TYR A 151 23.77 11.84 -6.19
C TYR A 151 23.43 12.98 -7.17
N GLU A 152 22.93 12.61 -8.35
CA GLU A 152 22.61 13.49 -9.45
C GLU A 152 21.11 13.51 -9.78
N LYS A 153 20.74 14.35 -10.76
CA LYS A 153 19.34 14.58 -11.16
C LYS A 153 18.50 13.31 -11.36
N ASP A 154 19.06 12.24 -11.96
CA ASP A 154 18.32 10.99 -12.19
C ASP A 154 18.00 10.28 -10.87
N LYS A 155 18.95 10.20 -9.93
CA LYS A 155 18.76 9.61 -8.62
C LYS A 155 17.79 10.44 -7.78
N ILE A 156 17.91 11.76 -7.78
CA ILE A 156 16.99 12.68 -7.10
C ILE A 156 15.56 12.50 -7.64
N SER A 157 15.40 12.41 -8.97
CA SER A 157 14.10 12.11 -9.59
C SER A 157 13.50 10.80 -9.08
N ALA A 158 14.31 9.75 -8.97
CA ALA A 158 13.85 8.46 -8.45
C ALA A 158 13.39 8.55 -6.99
N PHE A 159 14.14 9.27 -6.14
CA PHE A 159 13.75 9.48 -4.73
C PHE A 159 12.47 10.30 -4.62
N GLN A 160 12.36 11.45 -5.31
CA GLN A 160 11.16 12.28 -5.30
C GLN A 160 9.95 11.49 -5.78
N THR A 161 10.08 10.75 -6.88
CA THR A 161 9.00 9.94 -7.44
C THR A 161 8.54 8.86 -6.48
N LEU A 162 9.48 8.09 -5.89
CA LEU A 162 9.10 7.03 -4.96
C LEU A 162 8.50 7.58 -3.66
N PHE A 163 8.98 8.72 -3.18
CA PHE A 163 8.39 9.44 -2.06
C PHE A 163 6.95 9.85 -2.36
N ASP A 164 6.70 10.50 -3.50
CA ASP A 164 5.37 10.95 -3.93
C ASP A 164 4.39 9.75 -4.02
N VAL A 165 4.85 8.63 -4.54
CA VAL A 165 4.04 7.41 -4.62
C VAL A 165 3.71 6.87 -3.23
N LEU A 166 4.69 6.72 -2.35
CA LEU A 166 4.49 6.16 -1.00
C LEU A 166 3.57 7.03 -0.14
N ILE A 167 3.73 8.35 -0.17
CA ILE A 167 2.90 9.28 0.61
C ILE A 167 1.44 9.25 0.15
N ASN A 168 1.19 9.15 -1.16
CA ASN A 168 -0.17 9.07 -1.69
C ASN A 168 -0.80 7.70 -1.41
N ILE A 169 -0.07 6.60 -1.51
CA ILE A 169 -0.57 5.27 -1.10
C ILE A 169 -0.97 5.28 0.39
N ALA A 170 -0.16 5.90 1.26
CA ALA A 170 -0.53 6.02 2.67
C ALA A 170 -1.86 6.77 2.85
N LYS A 171 -2.05 7.90 2.15
CA LYS A 171 -3.30 8.68 2.21
C LYS A 171 -4.50 7.91 1.68
N LEU A 172 -4.39 7.29 0.50
CA LEU A 172 -5.47 6.53 -0.13
C LEU A 172 -5.90 5.30 0.66
N SER A 173 -4.96 4.67 1.37
CA SER A 173 -5.20 3.45 2.14
C SER A 173 -5.64 3.70 3.58
N ALA A 174 -5.44 4.90 4.12
CA ALA A 174 -5.71 5.24 5.52
C ALA A 174 -7.16 4.96 5.97
N PRO A 175 -8.22 5.17 5.15
CA PRO A 175 -9.58 4.84 5.55
C PRO A 175 -9.78 3.36 5.92
N ILE A 176 -9.02 2.47 5.30
CA ILE A 176 -9.13 1.01 5.50
C ILE A 176 -8.11 0.52 6.53
N SER A 177 -6.86 0.96 6.45
CA SER A 177 -5.74 0.50 7.28
C SER A 177 -5.01 1.67 7.97
N PRO A 178 -5.66 2.31 8.95
CA PRO A 178 -5.17 3.56 9.52
C PRO A 178 -3.85 3.43 10.28
N PHE A 179 -3.61 2.33 11.00
CA PHE A 179 -2.45 2.23 11.90
C PHE A 179 -1.12 2.12 11.15
N PHE A 180 -1.07 1.25 10.15
CA PHE A 180 0.10 1.09 9.31
C PHE A 180 0.34 2.34 8.46
N MET A 181 -0.73 2.90 7.89
CA MET A 181 -0.62 4.05 6.98
C MET A 181 -0.28 5.35 7.72
N ASP A 182 -0.80 5.56 8.92
CA ASP A 182 -0.40 6.67 9.78
C ASP A 182 1.10 6.59 10.12
N ARG A 183 1.57 5.40 10.50
CA ARG A 183 2.99 5.19 10.79
C ARG A 183 3.86 5.45 9.57
N LEU A 184 3.47 4.93 8.41
CA LEU A 184 4.18 5.16 7.15
C LEU A 184 4.21 6.66 6.79
N PHE A 185 3.08 7.34 6.93
CA PHE A 185 2.97 8.78 6.67
C PHE A 185 3.87 9.60 7.60
N ILE A 186 3.84 9.32 8.91
CA ILE A 186 4.69 9.99 9.91
C ILE A 186 6.17 9.77 9.59
N ASP A 187 6.58 8.55 9.28
CA ASP A 187 7.99 8.24 9.00
C ASP A 187 8.49 8.90 7.71
N LEU A 188 7.63 9.01 6.68
CA LEU A 188 7.94 9.77 5.46
C LEU A 188 8.00 11.28 5.73
N SER A 189 7.04 11.81 6.51
CA SER A 189 6.90 13.24 6.77
C SER A 189 7.99 13.84 7.66
N LYS A 190 8.71 13.02 8.43
CA LYS A 190 9.85 13.48 9.25
C LYS A 190 10.95 14.17 8.44
N ASN A 191 11.01 13.90 7.15
CA ASN A 191 11.98 14.47 6.23
C ASN A 191 11.44 15.68 5.45
N LEU A 192 10.22 16.14 5.78
CA LEU A 192 9.58 17.33 5.17
C LEU A 192 9.81 18.62 5.97
N ASN A 193 10.49 18.55 7.13
CA ASN A 193 10.79 19.70 8.02
C ASN A 193 12.27 20.02 8.06
#